data_36fe662df273af2b310144c132a6ef2c
#
_entry.id   36fe662df273af2b310144c132a6ef2c
#
_cell.length_a   1.000
_cell.length_b   1.000
_cell.length_c   1.000
_cell.angle_alpha   90.00
_cell.angle_beta   90.00
_cell.angle_gamma   90.00
#
_symmetry.space_group_name_H-M   'P 1'
#
loop_
_entity.id
_entity.type
_entity.pdbx_description
1 polymer ?
#
loop_
_entity_poly.entity_id
_entity_poly.type
_entity_poly.pdbx_seq_one_letter_code
_entity_poly.pdbx_strand_id
1 'polypeptide(L)'
;SVGSQLLALGLTMFLAVILGMGMPAVPAYINAALLMGPMLVGLGLATFTAHMFIFYFAVASAITPPVALAAFAASSITHADPMRTAFSAVKSGIVMFTIPFVFAIYPELLLIEQAVIDPASGTFLPGHDGTIDIGWLMVLIGRLALALYLVSSAMAAYDRRALGAVQIAIRIILALLVMVKPPEIYGPAVLASIGVILFHGFGRSMRVTT
;
A
#
# COMPACT_ATOMS: atom_id res chain seq x y z
N SER A 1 16.23 0.23 -13.22
CA SER A 1 16.57 0.72 -11.87
C SER A 1 15.32 0.75 -11.00
N VAL A 2 15.46 0.64 -9.67
CA VAL A 2 14.34 0.69 -8.71
C VAL A 2 13.52 1.97 -8.88
N GLY A 3 14.16 3.10 -9.19
CA GLY A 3 13.49 4.38 -9.43
C GLY A 3 12.57 4.37 -10.65
N SER A 4 12.96 3.72 -11.74
CA SER A 4 12.11 3.59 -12.93
C SER A 4 10.91 2.69 -12.69
N GLN A 5 11.07 1.65 -11.88
CA GLN A 5 9.99 0.74 -11.51
C GLN A 5 8.95 1.43 -10.61
N LEU A 6 9.38 2.17 -9.59
CA LEU A 6 8.46 2.93 -8.72
C LEU A 6 7.71 4.02 -9.49
N LEU A 7 8.39 4.70 -10.42
CA LEU A 7 7.74 5.69 -11.28
C LEU A 7 6.68 5.06 -12.18
N ALA A 8 6.98 3.91 -12.78
CA ALA A 8 6.02 3.17 -13.60
C ALA A 8 4.82 2.69 -12.78
N LEU A 9 5.04 2.17 -11.56
CA LEU A 9 3.96 1.81 -10.64
C LEU A 9 3.09 3.02 -10.28
N GLY A 10 3.71 4.17 -9.99
CA GLY A 10 2.97 5.41 -9.70
C GLY A 10 2.12 5.90 -10.88
N LEU A 11 2.67 5.86 -12.10
CA LEU A 11 1.93 6.18 -13.32
C LEU A 11 0.80 5.20 -13.57
N THR A 12 1.04 3.90 -13.37
CA THR A 12 0.01 2.86 -13.50
C THR A 12 -1.11 3.06 -12.50
N MET A 13 -0.80 3.38 -11.24
CA MET A 13 -1.78 3.72 -10.23
C MET A 13 -2.69 4.86 -10.70
N PHE A 14 -2.07 5.97 -11.14
CA PHE A 14 -2.78 7.15 -11.58
C PHE A 14 -3.69 6.85 -12.79
N LEU A 15 -3.16 6.16 -13.79
CA LEU A 15 -3.92 5.79 -14.99
C LEU A 15 -5.02 4.79 -14.68
N ALA A 16 -4.79 3.78 -13.84
CA ALA A 16 -5.80 2.80 -13.45
C ALA A 16 -6.97 3.46 -12.72
N VAL A 17 -6.67 4.41 -11.81
CA VAL A 17 -7.71 5.19 -11.12
C VAL A 17 -8.51 6.03 -12.12
N ILE A 18 -7.86 6.76 -13.03
CA ILE A 18 -8.55 7.59 -14.03
C ILE A 18 -9.42 6.74 -14.95
N LEU A 19 -8.87 5.65 -15.48
CA LEU A 19 -9.61 4.75 -16.39
C LEU A 19 -10.77 4.04 -15.69
N GLY A 20 -10.67 3.85 -14.37
CA GLY A 20 -11.72 3.24 -13.57
C GLY A 20 -12.84 4.20 -13.13
N MET A 21 -12.63 5.52 -13.26
CA MET A 21 -13.61 6.51 -12.82
C MET A 21 -14.94 6.36 -13.58
N GLY A 22 -16.03 6.26 -12.83
CA GLY A 22 -17.36 6.19 -13.41
C GLY A 22 -17.76 4.81 -13.98
N MET A 23 -16.90 3.80 -13.80
CA MET A 23 -17.17 2.43 -14.26
C MET A 23 -17.29 1.44 -13.10
N PRO A 24 -18.06 0.35 -13.25
CA PRO A 24 -17.99 -0.79 -12.35
C PRO A 24 -16.60 -1.42 -12.34
N ALA A 25 -16.23 -2.08 -11.23
CA ALA A 25 -14.87 -2.58 -10.99
C ALA A 25 -14.34 -3.52 -12.10
N VAL A 26 -15.18 -4.40 -12.65
CA VAL A 26 -14.75 -5.37 -13.66
C VAL A 26 -14.37 -4.71 -14.98
N PRO A 27 -15.21 -3.88 -15.62
CA PRO A 27 -14.79 -3.14 -16.82
C PRO A 27 -13.60 -2.22 -16.58
N ALA A 28 -13.54 -1.55 -15.44
CA ALA A 28 -12.42 -0.71 -15.05
C ALA A 28 -11.11 -1.50 -15.05
N TYR A 29 -11.11 -2.67 -14.40
CA TYR A 29 -9.95 -3.56 -14.38
C TYR A 29 -9.57 -4.05 -15.78
N ILE A 30 -10.51 -4.52 -16.58
CA ILE A 30 -10.21 -5.06 -17.92
C ILE A 30 -9.55 -3.98 -18.78
N ASN A 31 -10.10 -2.77 -18.82
CA ASN A 31 -9.54 -1.68 -19.61
C ASN A 31 -8.12 -1.31 -19.14
N ALA A 32 -7.91 -1.20 -17.83
CA ALA A 32 -6.62 -0.88 -17.28
C ALA A 32 -5.60 -2.01 -17.50
N ALA A 33 -6.02 -3.29 -17.35
CA ALA A 33 -5.14 -4.44 -17.50
C ALA A 33 -4.66 -4.62 -18.95
N LEU A 34 -5.53 -4.41 -19.93
CA LEU A 34 -5.18 -4.50 -21.36
C LEU A 34 -4.09 -3.48 -21.73
N LEU A 35 -4.14 -2.28 -21.16
CA LEU A 35 -3.19 -1.21 -21.49
C LEU A 35 -1.88 -1.34 -20.71
N MET A 36 -1.95 -1.65 -19.43
CA MET A 36 -0.81 -1.54 -18.51
C MET A 36 -0.22 -2.88 -18.07
N GLY A 37 -0.98 -3.98 -18.20
CA GLY A 37 -0.51 -5.32 -17.83
C GLY A 37 0.79 -5.70 -18.50
N PRO A 38 0.89 -5.68 -19.85
CA PRO A 38 2.12 -6.02 -20.57
C PRO A 38 3.30 -5.13 -20.19
N MET A 39 3.06 -3.84 -19.92
CA MET A 39 4.10 -2.90 -19.52
C MET A 39 4.69 -3.27 -18.15
N LEU A 40 3.85 -3.57 -17.15
CA LEU A 40 4.31 -3.94 -15.81
C LEU A 40 5.07 -5.28 -15.82
N VAL A 41 4.60 -6.26 -16.60
CA VAL A 41 5.28 -7.54 -16.78
C VAL A 41 6.64 -7.33 -17.47
N GLY A 42 6.70 -6.49 -18.50
CA GLY A 42 7.95 -6.11 -19.17
C GLY A 42 8.95 -5.38 -18.26
N LEU A 43 8.51 -4.77 -17.18
CA LEU A 43 9.34 -4.18 -16.13
C LEU A 43 9.80 -5.18 -15.06
N GLY A 44 9.46 -6.46 -15.22
CA GLY A 44 9.90 -7.54 -14.34
C GLY A 44 8.93 -7.89 -13.20
N LEU A 45 7.68 -7.42 -13.21
CA LEU A 45 6.68 -7.91 -12.28
C LEU A 45 6.13 -9.26 -12.75
N ALA A 46 5.89 -10.18 -11.81
CA ALA A 46 5.13 -11.39 -12.11
C ALA A 46 3.74 -11.01 -12.63
N THR A 47 3.24 -11.76 -13.60
CA THR A 47 1.94 -11.47 -14.26
C THR A 47 0.82 -11.29 -13.25
N PHE A 48 0.71 -12.18 -12.27
CA PHE A 48 -0.31 -12.08 -11.24
C PHE A 48 -0.14 -10.82 -10.38
N THR A 49 1.08 -10.48 -9.97
CA THR A 49 1.38 -9.26 -9.21
C THR A 49 0.99 -8.00 -9.98
N ALA A 50 1.31 -7.95 -11.28
CA ALA A 50 0.93 -6.84 -12.15
C ALA A 50 -0.59 -6.69 -12.25
N HIS A 51 -1.31 -7.80 -12.47
CA HIS A 51 -2.77 -7.80 -12.54
C HIS A 51 -3.43 -7.44 -11.20
N MET A 52 -2.92 -7.94 -10.07
CA MET A 52 -3.40 -7.57 -8.75
C MET A 52 -3.18 -6.09 -8.46
N PHE A 53 -2.02 -5.54 -8.84
CA PHE A 53 -1.74 -4.11 -8.71
C PHE A 53 -2.77 -3.26 -9.45
N ILE A 54 -3.02 -3.56 -10.72
CA ILE A 54 -4.01 -2.86 -11.55
C ILE A 54 -5.42 -3.00 -10.96
N PHE A 55 -5.80 -4.20 -10.53
CA PHE A 55 -7.11 -4.48 -9.95
C PHE A 55 -7.39 -3.64 -8.71
N TYR A 56 -6.43 -3.53 -7.79
CA TYR A 56 -6.57 -2.70 -6.59
C TYR A 56 -6.90 -1.24 -6.92
N PHE A 57 -6.21 -0.65 -7.89
CA PHE A 57 -6.43 0.75 -8.26
C PHE A 57 -7.68 0.96 -9.11
N ALA A 58 -8.05 -0.02 -9.93
CA ALA A 58 -9.33 -0.01 -10.63
C ALA A 58 -10.51 -0.01 -9.64
N VAL A 59 -10.43 -0.80 -8.57
CA VAL A 59 -11.44 -0.81 -7.48
C VAL A 59 -11.38 0.48 -6.66
N ALA A 60 -10.18 0.99 -6.34
CA ALA A 60 -9.99 2.23 -5.59
C ALA A 60 -10.60 3.45 -6.29
N SER A 61 -10.75 3.42 -7.63
CA SER A 61 -11.38 4.49 -8.39
C SER A 61 -12.81 4.79 -7.93
N ALA A 62 -13.53 3.79 -7.39
CA ALA A 62 -14.90 3.96 -6.91
C ALA A 62 -15.03 4.89 -5.69
N ILE A 63 -13.94 5.12 -4.94
CA ILE A 63 -13.89 6.04 -3.80
C ILE A 63 -13.06 7.30 -4.07
N THR A 64 -12.39 7.37 -5.25
CA THR A 64 -11.43 8.43 -5.55
C THR A 64 -12.10 9.59 -6.31
N PRO A 65 -12.00 10.85 -5.81
CA PRO A 65 -12.49 12.02 -6.54
C PRO A 65 -11.81 12.14 -7.92
N PRO A 66 -12.45 12.75 -8.91
CA PRO A 66 -13.69 13.55 -8.84
C PRO A 66 -15.00 12.76 -9.04
N VAL A 67 -14.96 11.48 -9.44
CA VAL A 67 -16.19 10.73 -9.79
C VAL A 67 -16.68 9.81 -8.67
N ALA A 68 -15.82 9.22 -7.87
CA ALA A 68 -16.05 8.53 -6.58
C ALA A 68 -17.45 7.92 -6.39
N LEU A 69 -17.94 7.05 -7.30
CA LEU A 69 -19.32 6.56 -7.34
C LEU A 69 -19.84 6.00 -6.00
N ALA A 70 -19.02 5.20 -5.32
CA ALA A 70 -19.41 4.61 -4.04
C ALA A 70 -19.54 5.67 -2.93
N ALA A 71 -18.63 6.66 -2.91
CA ALA A 71 -18.69 7.73 -1.94
C ALA A 71 -19.88 8.67 -2.21
N PHE A 72 -20.20 8.92 -3.47
CA PHE A 72 -21.36 9.74 -3.85
C PHE A 72 -22.69 9.03 -3.53
N ALA A 73 -22.75 7.71 -3.74
CA ALA A 73 -23.91 6.93 -3.29
C ALA A 73 -24.10 7.01 -1.76
N ALA A 74 -23.01 6.88 -1.00
CA ALA A 74 -23.07 7.04 0.47
C ALA A 74 -23.49 8.44 0.89
N SER A 75 -23.00 9.49 0.21
CA SER A 75 -23.37 10.88 0.50
C SER A 75 -24.86 11.15 0.24
N SER A 76 -25.44 10.51 -0.75
CA SER A 76 -26.87 10.61 -1.06
C SER A 76 -27.76 10.05 0.06
N ILE A 77 -27.29 8.97 0.73
CA ILE A 77 -28.00 8.37 1.88
C ILE A 77 -27.86 9.23 3.14
N THR A 78 -26.68 9.78 3.35
CA THR A 78 -26.38 10.54 4.57
C THR A 78 -26.68 12.03 4.45
N HIS A 79 -27.08 12.50 3.26
CA HIS A 79 -27.26 13.92 2.93
C HIS A 79 -26.01 14.78 3.20
N ALA A 80 -24.81 14.17 3.16
CA ALA A 80 -23.54 14.84 3.32
C ALA A 80 -23.04 15.41 1.99
N ASP A 81 -22.05 16.31 2.05
CA ASP A 81 -21.39 16.82 0.85
C ASP A 81 -20.63 15.70 0.11
N PRO A 82 -20.91 15.46 -1.20
CA PRO A 82 -20.32 14.36 -1.95
C PRO A 82 -18.79 14.40 -2.02
N MET A 83 -18.21 15.59 -2.25
CA MET A 83 -16.75 15.71 -2.38
C MET A 83 -16.05 15.52 -1.04
N ARG A 84 -16.59 16.07 0.05
CA ARG A 84 -16.04 15.83 1.38
C ARG A 84 -16.15 14.37 1.78
N THR A 85 -17.23 13.70 1.41
CA THR A 85 -17.40 12.26 1.63
C THR A 85 -16.35 11.47 0.86
N ALA A 86 -16.08 11.80 -0.42
CA ALA A 86 -15.06 11.14 -1.23
C ALA A 86 -13.64 11.36 -0.66
N PHE A 87 -13.27 12.57 -0.26
CA PHE A 87 -11.98 12.81 0.39
C PHE A 87 -11.85 12.06 1.73
N SER A 88 -12.92 12.00 2.53
CA SER A 88 -12.94 11.19 3.75
C SER A 88 -12.78 9.70 3.46
N ALA A 89 -13.41 9.20 2.41
CA ALA A 89 -13.29 7.80 1.98
C ALA A 89 -11.86 7.46 1.58
N VAL A 90 -11.20 8.29 0.76
CA VAL A 90 -9.78 8.11 0.39
C VAL A 90 -8.88 8.15 1.63
N LYS A 91 -9.10 9.12 2.53
CA LYS A 91 -8.33 9.23 3.77
C LYS A 91 -8.46 8.00 4.65
N SER A 92 -9.68 7.48 4.80
CA SER A 92 -9.94 6.26 5.59
C SER A 92 -9.41 5.00 4.89
N GLY A 93 -9.43 4.99 3.55
CA GLY A 93 -8.98 3.90 2.71
C GLY A 93 -7.50 3.97 2.30
N ILE A 94 -6.67 4.80 2.93
CA ILE A 94 -5.26 5.02 2.52
C ILE A 94 -4.45 3.71 2.48
N VAL A 95 -4.77 2.76 3.35
CA VAL A 95 -4.17 1.43 3.39
C VAL A 95 -4.34 0.71 2.04
N MET A 96 -5.51 0.86 1.41
CA MET A 96 -5.82 0.28 0.10
C MET A 96 -4.91 0.80 -1.02
N PHE A 97 -4.41 2.03 -0.90
CA PHE A 97 -3.45 2.60 -1.84
C PHE A 97 -2.01 2.20 -1.55
N THR A 98 -1.70 1.82 -0.30
CA THR A 98 -0.34 1.47 0.14
C THR A 98 -0.01 0.01 -0.15
N ILE A 99 -0.93 -0.92 0.10
CA ILE A 99 -0.73 -2.38 -0.04
C ILE A 99 -0.20 -2.79 -1.43
N PRO A 100 -0.74 -2.27 -2.57
CA PRO A 100 -0.27 -2.68 -3.88
C PRO A 100 1.21 -2.40 -4.15
N PHE A 101 1.74 -1.28 -3.66
CA PHE A 101 3.16 -0.98 -3.77
C PHE A 101 4.00 -1.97 -2.98
N VAL A 102 3.51 -2.40 -1.82
CA VAL A 102 4.24 -3.34 -0.97
C VAL A 102 4.33 -4.71 -1.62
N PHE A 103 3.23 -5.27 -2.14
CA PHE A 103 3.33 -6.58 -2.78
C PHE A 103 4.00 -6.51 -4.17
N ALA A 104 4.04 -5.36 -4.82
CA ALA A 104 4.85 -5.19 -6.03
C ALA A 104 6.36 -5.25 -5.74
N ILE A 105 6.79 -4.84 -4.54
CA ILE A 105 8.17 -4.91 -4.06
C ILE A 105 8.48 -6.28 -3.41
N TYR A 106 7.48 -6.87 -2.74
CA TYR A 106 7.54 -8.12 -2.00
C TYR A 106 6.44 -9.07 -2.47
N PRO A 107 6.61 -9.71 -3.63
CA PRO A 107 5.60 -10.59 -4.22
C PRO A 107 5.28 -11.82 -3.35
N GLU A 108 6.16 -12.17 -2.41
CA GLU A 108 5.95 -13.21 -1.40
C GLU A 108 4.68 -12.97 -0.56
N LEU A 109 4.23 -11.71 -0.41
CA LEU A 109 2.96 -11.38 0.25
C LEU A 109 1.73 -11.90 -0.49
N LEU A 110 1.85 -12.15 -1.80
CA LEU A 110 0.80 -12.77 -2.62
C LEU A 110 0.95 -14.31 -2.68
N LEU A 111 1.83 -14.88 -1.85
CA LEU A 111 2.20 -16.30 -1.87
C LEU A 111 2.70 -16.73 -3.25
N ILE A 112 3.30 -15.80 -3.98
CA ILE A 112 3.92 -16.06 -5.25
C ILE A 112 5.41 -15.90 -5.04
N GLU A 113 6.10 -16.99 -5.24
CA GLU A 113 7.48 -16.89 -5.55
C GLU A 113 7.61 -16.27 -6.94
N GLN A 114 8.36 -15.20 -7.07
CA GLN A 114 8.82 -14.78 -8.38
C GLN A 114 9.84 -15.83 -8.84
N ALA A 115 9.34 -16.94 -9.35
CA ALA A 115 10.14 -17.83 -10.18
C ALA A 115 10.51 -17.05 -11.43
N VAL A 116 11.61 -16.30 -11.37
CA VAL A 116 12.21 -15.72 -12.54
C VAL A 116 12.91 -16.89 -13.22
N ILE A 117 12.19 -17.51 -14.15
CA ILE A 117 12.76 -18.52 -15.05
C ILE A 117 13.59 -17.73 -16.06
N ASP A 118 14.88 -18.00 -16.11
CA ASP A 118 15.73 -17.49 -17.19
C ASP A 118 15.19 -18.02 -18.53
N PRO A 119 14.73 -17.13 -19.43
CA PRO A 119 14.15 -17.55 -20.70
C PRO A 119 15.12 -18.38 -21.57
N ALA A 120 16.41 -18.25 -21.35
CA ALA A 120 17.44 -18.95 -22.14
C ALA A 120 17.75 -20.36 -21.64
N SER A 121 17.62 -20.59 -20.32
CA SER A 121 17.98 -21.88 -19.70
C SER A 121 16.78 -22.70 -19.23
N GLY A 122 15.62 -22.08 -19.08
CA GLY A 122 14.43 -22.73 -18.50
C GLY A 122 14.58 -23.12 -17.02
N THR A 123 15.64 -22.64 -16.37
CA THR A 123 15.95 -22.92 -14.96
C THR A 123 15.69 -21.69 -14.10
N PHE A 124 15.46 -21.91 -12.80
CA PHE A 124 15.32 -20.80 -11.86
C PHE A 124 16.62 -20.01 -11.76
N LEU A 125 16.50 -18.69 -11.67
CA LEU A 125 17.67 -17.86 -11.38
C LEU A 125 18.27 -18.22 -10.00
N PRO A 126 19.60 -18.09 -9.83
CA PRO A 126 20.26 -18.41 -8.58
C PRO A 126 19.64 -17.66 -7.39
N GLY A 127 19.26 -18.41 -6.34
CA GLY A 127 18.62 -17.89 -5.14
C GLY A 127 17.10 -18.02 -5.11
N HIS A 128 16.50 -18.62 -6.15
CA HIS A 128 15.05 -18.94 -6.17
C HIS A 128 14.92 -20.48 -6.28
N ASP A 129 14.44 -21.11 -5.24
CA ASP A 129 14.32 -22.57 -5.12
C ASP A 129 12.87 -23.10 -5.23
N GLY A 130 11.92 -22.23 -5.48
CA GLY A 130 10.50 -22.58 -5.54
C GLY A 130 9.84 -22.78 -4.18
N THR A 131 10.51 -22.41 -3.08
CA THR A 131 9.96 -22.56 -1.72
C THR A 131 9.71 -21.22 -1.06
N ILE A 132 8.54 -21.06 -0.46
CA ILE A 132 8.21 -19.87 0.34
C ILE A 132 8.79 -20.07 1.74
N ASP A 133 9.72 -19.21 2.15
CA ASP A 133 10.17 -19.13 3.53
C ASP A 133 9.05 -18.56 4.42
N ILE A 134 8.37 -19.44 5.14
CA ILE A 134 7.27 -19.04 6.05
C ILE A 134 7.80 -18.12 7.16
N GLY A 135 9.03 -18.32 7.63
CA GLY A 135 9.63 -17.47 8.66
C GLY A 135 9.80 -16.04 8.16
N TRP A 136 10.36 -15.87 6.97
CA TRP A 136 10.50 -14.57 6.32
C TRP A 136 9.13 -13.94 6.02
N LEU A 137 8.16 -14.71 5.54
CA LEU A 137 6.80 -14.25 5.27
C LEU A 137 6.13 -13.68 6.52
N MET A 138 6.26 -14.35 7.67
CA MET A 138 5.72 -13.87 8.94
C MET A 138 6.37 -12.56 9.39
N VAL A 139 7.68 -12.41 9.23
CA VAL A 139 8.39 -11.16 9.49
C VAL A 139 7.87 -10.05 8.56
N LEU A 140 7.69 -10.35 7.28
CA LEU A 140 7.21 -9.40 6.29
C LEU A 140 5.77 -8.95 6.58
N ILE A 141 4.88 -9.86 6.97
CA ILE A 141 3.51 -9.54 7.41
C ILE A 141 3.54 -8.63 8.65
N GLY A 142 4.40 -8.92 9.62
CA GLY A 142 4.56 -8.08 10.81
C GLY A 142 5.04 -6.67 10.47
N ARG A 143 6.01 -6.55 9.56
CA ARG A 143 6.51 -5.25 9.05
C ARG A 143 5.41 -4.50 8.30
N LEU A 144 4.66 -5.20 7.45
CA LEU A 144 3.53 -4.61 6.73
C LEU A 144 2.47 -4.08 7.70
N ALA A 145 2.05 -4.89 8.68
CA ALA A 145 1.06 -4.47 9.69
C ALA A 145 1.53 -3.23 10.46
N LEU A 146 2.81 -3.17 10.85
CA LEU A 146 3.40 -2.02 11.50
C LEU A 146 3.40 -0.78 10.61
N ALA A 147 3.81 -0.92 9.34
CA ALA A 147 3.81 0.18 8.38
C ALA A 147 2.39 0.71 8.11
N LEU A 148 1.41 -0.17 7.94
CA LEU A 148 0.01 0.21 7.74
C LEU A 148 -0.57 0.92 8.97
N TYR A 149 -0.24 0.47 10.18
CA TYR A 149 -0.64 1.15 11.41
C TYR A 149 -0.07 2.58 11.48
N LEU A 150 1.21 2.76 11.14
CA LEU A 150 1.86 4.07 11.13
C LEU A 150 1.23 5.00 10.09
N VAL A 151 0.99 4.53 8.87
CA VAL A 151 0.33 5.31 7.81
C VAL A 151 -1.10 5.67 8.20
N SER A 152 -1.87 4.69 8.69
CA SER A 152 -3.26 4.91 9.09
C SER A 152 -3.38 5.94 10.21
N SER A 153 -2.56 5.81 11.27
CA SER A 153 -2.55 6.77 12.38
C SER A 153 -2.07 8.16 11.97
N ALA A 154 -1.10 8.25 11.06
CA ALA A 154 -0.62 9.51 10.50
C ALA A 154 -1.72 10.22 9.69
N MET A 155 -2.42 9.49 8.82
CA MET A 155 -3.51 10.04 8.00
C MET A 155 -4.74 10.42 8.83
N ALA A 156 -5.05 9.65 9.90
CA ALA A 156 -6.08 10.01 10.86
C ALA A 156 -5.70 11.26 11.68
N ALA A 157 -4.40 11.61 11.71
CA ALA A 157 -3.82 12.61 12.62
C ALA A 157 -4.14 12.30 14.10
N TYR A 158 -4.35 11.02 14.41
CA TYR A 158 -4.79 10.56 15.72
C TYR A 158 -4.25 9.17 16.04
N ASP A 159 -3.68 9.04 17.23
CA ASP A 159 -3.31 7.75 17.83
C ASP A 159 -3.42 7.91 19.35
N ARG A 160 -4.49 7.41 19.96
CA ARG A 160 -4.82 7.62 21.39
C ARG A 160 -4.95 9.11 21.79
N ARG A 161 -4.31 10.03 21.08
CA ARG A 161 -4.39 11.49 21.16
C ARG A 161 -4.13 12.12 19.79
N ALA A 162 -4.50 13.39 19.62
CA ALA A 162 -4.21 14.13 18.39
C ALA A 162 -2.69 14.21 18.16
N LEU A 163 -2.27 13.97 16.91
CA LEU A 163 -0.88 14.01 16.48
C LEU A 163 -0.54 15.41 15.94
N GLY A 164 0.59 15.94 16.35
CA GLY A 164 1.17 17.14 15.74
C GLY A 164 1.81 16.84 14.38
N ALA A 165 2.02 17.86 13.55
CA ALA A 165 2.59 17.74 12.20
C ALA A 165 3.94 16.98 12.18
N VAL A 166 4.81 17.24 13.14
CA VAL A 166 6.11 16.56 13.28
C VAL A 166 5.91 15.04 13.52
N GLN A 167 4.95 14.68 14.37
CA GLN A 167 4.66 13.28 14.69
C GLN A 167 4.07 12.54 13.49
N ILE A 168 3.25 13.20 12.70
CA ILE A 168 2.72 12.67 11.43
C ILE A 168 3.87 12.41 10.46
N ALA A 169 4.77 13.38 10.28
CA ALA A 169 5.93 13.24 9.40
C ALA A 169 6.85 12.09 9.83
N ILE A 170 7.17 11.98 11.13
CA ILE A 170 7.98 10.89 11.66
C ILE A 170 7.33 9.53 11.36
N ARG A 171 6.02 9.37 11.55
CA ARG A 171 5.31 8.12 11.29
C ARG A 171 5.33 7.73 9.83
N ILE A 172 5.17 8.68 8.92
CA ILE A 172 5.24 8.43 7.47
C ILE A 172 6.66 7.99 7.08
N ILE A 173 7.68 8.69 7.57
CA ILE A 173 9.09 8.33 7.30
C ILE A 173 9.40 6.93 7.85
N LEU A 174 9.00 6.63 9.09
CA LEU A 174 9.22 5.31 9.69
C LEU A 174 8.47 4.21 8.91
N ALA A 175 7.24 4.45 8.47
CA ALA A 175 6.48 3.49 7.67
C ALA A 175 7.21 3.14 6.36
N LEU A 176 7.80 4.13 5.69
CA LEU A 176 8.61 3.91 4.50
C LEU A 176 9.89 3.14 4.82
N LEU A 177 10.61 3.51 5.87
CA LEU A 177 11.87 2.85 6.27
C LEU A 177 11.66 1.40 6.72
N VAL A 178 10.55 1.10 7.40
CA VAL A 178 10.18 -0.28 7.80
C VAL A 178 10.02 -1.18 6.57
N MET A 179 9.65 -0.64 5.41
CA MET A 179 9.45 -1.41 4.18
C MET A 179 10.68 -1.45 3.25
N VAL A 180 11.80 -0.86 3.64
CA VAL A 180 13.04 -0.94 2.86
C VAL A 180 13.68 -2.32 2.98
N LYS A 181 14.26 -2.86 1.88
CA LYS A 181 14.82 -4.24 1.85
C LYS A 181 16.03 -4.48 2.78
N PRO A 182 17.07 -3.61 2.84
CA PRO A 182 18.26 -3.85 3.68
C PRO A 182 17.93 -3.98 5.17
N PRO A 183 18.36 -5.07 5.85
CA PRO A 183 18.10 -5.30 7.27
C PRO A 183 18.69 -4.23 8.17
N GLU A 184 19.79 -3.63 7.75
CA GLU A 184 20.47 -2.52 8.44
C GLU A 184 19.59 -1.26 8.57
N ILE A 185 18.61 -1.10 7.69
CA ILE A 185 17.70 0.03 7.66
C ILE A 185 16.37 -0.32 8.35
N TYR A 186 15.72 -1.45 7.97
CA TYR A 186 14.43 -1.76 8.54
C TYR A 186 14.52 -2.19 10.02
N GLY A 187 15.61 -2.80 10.46
CA GLY A 187 15.78 -3.22 11.85
C GLY A 187 15.65 -2.05 12.84
N PRO A 188 16.52 -1.01 12.73
CA PRO A 188 16.38 0.20 13.53
C PRO A 188 15.04 0.92 13.34
N ALA A 189 14.47 0.91 12.13
CA ALA A 189 13.18 1.55 11.86
C ALA A 189 12.02 0.85 12.58
N VAL A 190 12.03 -0.48 12.67
CA VAL A 190 11.04 -1.25 13.44
C VAL A 190 11.13 -0.91 14.92
N LEU A 191 12.34 -0.89 15.50
CA LEU A 191 12.55 -0.54 16.90
C LEU A 191 12.11 0.91 17.20
N ALA A 192 12.47 1.84 16.34
CA ALA A 192 12.04 3.24 16.47
C ALA A 192 10.51 3.39 16.36
N SER A 193 9.87 2.63 15.47
CA SER A 193 8.42 2.63 15.31
C SER A 193 7.70 2.13 16.56
N ILE A 194 8.17 1.03 17.14
CA ILE A 194 7.65 0.51 18.41
C ILE A 194 7.86 1.54 19.53
N GLY A 195 9.04 2.16 19.58
CA GLY A 195 9.34 3.23 20.56
C GLY A 195 8.38 4.42 20.45
N VAL A 196 8.09 4.89 19.24
CA VAL A 196 7.15 6.01 19.00
C VAL A 196 5.72 5.62 19.43
N ILE A 197 5.28 4.41 19.15
CA ILE A 197 3.95 3.91 19.54
C ILE A 197 3.84 3.80 21.07
N LEU A 198 4.85 3.22 21.73
CA LEU A 198 4.90 3.06 23.19
C LEU A 198 4.95 4.41 23.90
N PHE A 199 5.81 5.33 23.44
CA PHE A 199 5.92 6.68 24.01
C PHE A 199 4.58 7.43 24.01
N HIS A 200 3.80 7.28 22.93
CA HIS A 200 2.45 7.82 22.87
C HIS A 200 1.47 7.13 23.82
N GLY A 201 1.71 5.84 24.14
CA GLY A 201 0.92 5.07 25.10
C GLY A 201 1.17 5.49 26.56
N PHE A 202 2.43 5.67 26.93
CA PHE A 202 2.82 5.98 28.32
C PHE A 202 2.50 7.41 28.78
N GLY A 203 2.44 8.38 27.88
CA GLY A 203 2.11 9.77 28.21
C GLY A 203 0.70 10.00 28.80
N ARG A 204 -0.07 8.97 29.03
CA ARG A 204 -1.39 9.02 29.66
C ARG A 204 -1.38 8.80 31.16
N SER A 205 -0.30 8.24 31.71
CA SER A 205 -0.24 7.89 33.14
C SER A 205 0.07 9.05 34.09
N MET A 206 0.57 10.19 33.58
CA MET A 206 1.03 11.30 34.44
C MET A 206 0.07 12.50 34.54
N ARG A 207 -1.14 12.45 33.97
CA ARG A 207 -2.10 13.58 34.00
C ARG A 207 -3.45 13.27 34.65
N VAL A 208 -3.56 12.23 35.43
CA VAL A 208 -4.81 11.89 36.16
C VAL A 208 -4.68 12.06 37.70
N THR A 209 -3.64 12.71 38.15
CA THR A 209 -3.48 13.05 39.58
C THR A 209 -3.14 14.54 39.74
N THR A 210 -4.09 15.39 39.48
CA THR A 210 -4.23 16.72 40.15
C THR A 210 -5.68 17.14 40.06
#